data_a1f5679bd91e5ad47d5b03de2ebe3112
#
_entry.id   a1f5679bd91e5ad47d5b03de2ebe3112
#
_cell.length_a   1.000
_cell.length_b   1.000
_cell.length_c   1.000
_cell.angle_alpha   90.00
_cell.angle_beta   90.00
_cell.angle_gamma   90.00
#
_symmetry.space_group_name_H-M   'P 1'
#
loop_
_entity.id
_entity.type
_entity.pdbx_description
1 polymer ?
#
loop_
_entity_poly.entity_id
_entity_poly.type
_entity_poly.pdbx_seq_one_letter_code
_entity_poly.pdbx_strand_id
1 'polypeptide(L)'
;MAPRPLERYHERTRRRGVNPFVYWPVRWLVKPAILVYFRLRRLGTEHVPEGGVILASNHRSFLDPFAIGCCIGRPIYFVAKRELFKNPLLGWLLNCLGAFPIKRGASDEESMATALALLESGKPIVIFPEGTRIRTGSLARPKRGVGRLALQSGKPVVPIAVTNSEHARKGWRIKPVKVHLRFGPALTFPRVEEPSPFLAGEVTERIWPCVELQWEWLGGLPPLRTAAVVGAGSMGTAAAEVLARAGLDVQLGCRTGAQAEALRAAGENTRYLPGLELDRGIDVRTVPEIEFAGVDLVVLAVPCASLPAAVGEIGARMGDRSAVLVASKGLVPPLGTTPAAFVSERVRARAVATLAGPAHAREAIELGASVVVATRDADLRRQLRDLLEAGGLNVEATDDVTGAELAACAKNAAALAAAAAEPRGANLAGAAAGRVFSEIHQLAVASGARSETFAGLAGTGDLVATALAEGSRNRRAGELVGAGVPAGQVEASIDQTAESLATVPLLADALEREGIDAPITKGLRSVLDGEASPDQWLEIVRSPRPARRRTHAA
;
A
#
# COMPACT_ATOMS: atom_id res chain seq x y z
N MET A 1 -7.70 -50.96 14.28
CA MET A 1 -7.20 -49.71 14.78
C MET A 1 -8.33 -48.67 14.72
N ALA A 2 -8.76 -48.09 15.87
CA ALA A 2 -9.83 -47.08 15.83
C ALA A 2 -9.35 -45.84 15.05
N PRO A 3 -10.16 -45.29 14.15
CA PRO A 3 -9.76 -44.12 13.37
C PRO A 3 -9.41 -42.97 14.29
N ARG A 4 -8.33 -42.22 13.96
CA ARG A 4 -7.94 -41.01 14.70
C ARG A 4 -9.13 -40.05 14.76
N PRO A 5 -9.28 -39.25 15.83
CA PRO A 5 -10.49 -38.44 16.08
C PRO A 5 -10.98 -37.57 14.91
N LEU A 6 -10.09 -37.17 13.98
CA LEU A 6 -10.42 -36.34 12.81
C LEU A 6 -10.78 -37.18 11.57
N GLU A 7 -10.20 -38.35 11.38
CA GLU A 7 -10.45 -39.26 10.25
C GLU A 7 -11.93 -39.70 10.16
N ARG A 8 -12.60 -39.86 11.30
CA ARG A 8 -14.04 -40.15 11.37
C ARG A 8 -14.93 -39.13 10.67
N TYR A 9 -14.52 -37.81 10.69
CA TYR A 9 -15.28 -36.76 10.01
C TYR A 9 -15.12 -36.85 8.49
N HIS A 10 -13.92 -37.18 8.00
CA HIS A 10 -13.67 -37.44 6.57
C HIS A 10 -14.45 -38.64 6.07
N GLU A 11 -14.34 -39.76 6.79
CA GLU A 11 -15.05 -41.00 6.44
C GLU A 11 -16.58 -40.80 6.42
N ARG A 12 -17.12 -40.12 7.46
CA ARG A 12 -18.55 -39.82 7.50
C ARG A 12 -18.97 -38.95 6.32
N THR A 13 -18.17 -37.89 5.98
CA THR A 13 -18.47 -36.98 4.87
C THR A 13 -18.46 -37.72 3.54
N ARG A 14 -17.48 -38.62 3.30
CA ARG A 14 -17.42 -39.46 2.08
C ARG A 14 -18.60 -40.40 1.97
N ARG A 15 -18.95 -41.07 3.06
CA ARG A 15 -19.99 -42.14 3.04
C ARG A 15 -21.41 -41.59 3.12
N ARG A 16 -21.68 -40.62 3.98
CA ARG A 16 -23.04 -40.16 4.31
C ARG A 16 -23.35 -38.73 3.81
N GLY A 17 -22.36 -37.96 3.46
CA GLY A 17 -22.51 -36.55 3.07
C GLY A 17 -23.07 -35.67 4.22
N VAL A 18 -23.84 -34.64 3.87
CA VAL A 18 -24.57 -33.83 4.86
C VAL A 18 -25.64 -34.66 5.56
N ASN A 19 -25.97 -34.28 6.80
CA ASN A 19 -27.13 -34.85 7.47
C ASN A 19 -28.39 -34.09 7.06
N PRO A 20 -29.35 -34.68 6.32
CA PRO A 20 -30.52 -33.94 5.84
C PRO A 20 -31.37 -33.36 6.96
N PHE A 21 -31.50 -34.08 8.09
CA PHE A 21 -32.29 -33.65 9.25
C PHE A 21 -31.67 -32.46 10.02
N VAL A 22 -30.40 -32.18 9.81
CA VAL A 22 -29.71 -31.02 10.38
C VAL A 22 -29.52 -29.93 9.31
N TYR A 23 -29.09 -30.32 8.13
CA TYR A 23 -28.76 -29.40 7.04
C TYR A 23 -29.98 -28.56 6.61
N TRP A 24 -31.11 -29.19 6.30
CA TRP A 24 -32.25 -28.49 5.76
C TRP A 24 -32.92 -27.57 6.79
N PRO A 25 -33.17 -27.95 8.05
CA PRO A 25 -33.67 -27.02 9.06
C PRO A 25 -32.73 -25.84 9.29
N VAL A 26 -31.42 -26.08 9.42
CA VAL A 26 -30.45 -24.99 9.58
C VAL A 26 -30.45 -24.07 8.35
N ARG A 27 -30.48 -24.63 7.15
CA ARG A 27 -30.56 -23.83 5.92
C ARG A 27 -31.83 -23.00 5.86
N TRP A 28 -32.98 -23.55 6.24
CA TRP A 28 -34.27 -22.84 6.26
C TRP A 28 -34.28 -21.67 7.24
N LEU A 29 -33.59 -21.81 8.37
CA LEU A 29 -33.42 -20.74 9.35
C LEU A 29 -32.41 -19.68 8.89
N VAL A 30 -31.26 -20.12 8.37
CA VAL A 30 -30.15 -19.23 8.01
C VAL A 30 -30.40 -18.48 6.69
N LYS A 31 -31.05 -19.13 5.70
CA LYS A 31 -31.28 -18.52 4.38
C LYS A 31 -32.09 -17.23 4.42
N PRO A 32 -33.24 -17.10 5.14
CA PRO A 32 -33.94 -15.84 5.26
C PRO A 32 -33.10 -14.76 5.95
N ALA A 33 -32.36 -15.12 7.00
CA ALA A 33 -31.46 -14.21 7.68
C ALA A 33 -30.39 -13.66 6.73
N ILE A 34 -29.77 -14.49 5.89
CA ILE A 34 -28.77 -14.06 4.92
C ILE A 34 -29.42 -13.20 3.82
N LEU A 35 -30.56 -13.58 3.30
CA LEU A 35 -31.23 -12.85 2.23
C LEU A 35 -31.76 -11.49 2.68
N VAL A 36 -32.38 -11.42 3.86
CA VAL A 36 -33.06 -10.22 4.35
C VAL A 36 -32.14 -9.36 5.20
N TYR A 37 -31.56 -9.92 6.27
CA TYR A 37 -30.72 -9.15 7.21
C TYR A 37 -29.41 -8.68 6.58
N PHE A 38 -28.75 -9.57 5.80
CA PHE A 38 -27.54 -9.20 5.06
C PHE A 38 -27.83 -8.76 3.62
N ARG A 39 -29.09 -8.58 3.24
CA ARG A 39 -29.52 -8.07 1.92
C ARG A 39 -28.69 -8.66 0.76
N LEU A 40 -28.53 -9.99 0.80
CA LEU A 40 -27.67 -10.71 -0.13
C LEU A 40 -28.07 -10.47 -1.59
N ARG A 41 -27.15 -9.89 -2.36
CA ARG A 41 -27.28 -9.79 -3.82
C ARG A 41 -26.39 -10.83 -4.47
N ARG A 42 -26.91 -11.53 -5.46
CA ARG A 42 -26.23 -12.59 -6.18
C ARG A 42 -26.37 -12.40 -7.69
N LEU A 43 -25.29 -12.59 -8.43
CA LEU A 43 -25.24 -12.48 -9.89
C LEU A 43 -24.48 -13.68 -10.45
N GLY A 44 -24.89 -14.20 -11.62
CA GLY A 44 -24.17 -15.27 -12.33
C GLY A 44 -24.34 -16.66 -11.74
N THR A 45 -25.36 -16.92 -10.92
CA THR A 45 -25.62 -18.25 -10.34
C THR A 45 -25.91 -19.31 -11.39
N GLU A 46 -26.33 -18.94 -12.58
CA GLU A 46 -26.53 -19.75 -13.78
C GLU A 46 -25.23 -20.36 -14.32
N HIS A 47 -24.08 -19.82 -13.97
CA HIS A 47 -22.77 -20.35 -14.33
C HIS A 47 -22.37 -21.61 -13.52
N VAL A 48 -23.14 -21.95 -12.48
CA VAL A 48 -22.84 -23.13 -11.67
C VAL A 48 -23.45 -24.38 -12.31
N PRO A 49 -22.63 -25.26 -12.91
CA PRO A 49 -23.15 -26.45 -13.56
C PRO A 49 -23.71 -27.45 -12.58
N GLU A 50 -24.51 -28.37 -13.06
CA GLU A 50 -24.94 -29.56 -12.29
C GLU A 50 -23.77 -30.53 -12.10
N GLY A 51 -23.90 -31.43 -11.12
CA GLY A 51 -22.85 -32.39 -10.80
C GLY A 51 -21.73 -31.82 -9.91
N GLY A 52 -20.57 -32.46 -9.96
CA GLY A 52 -19.40 -32.04 -9.18
C GLY A 52 -18.79 -30.75 -9.75
N VAL A 53 -18.61 -29.78 -8.90
CA VAL A 53 -18.04 -28.46 -9.26
C VAL A 53 -17.21 -27.88 -8.13
N ILE A 54 -16.10 -27.26 -8.48
CA ILE A 54 -15.24 -26.53 -7.56
C ILE A 54 -15.69 -25.07 -7.57
N LEU A 55 -16.07 -24.56 -6.41
CA LEU A 55 -16.47 -23.17 -6.19
C LEU A 55 -15.29 -22.43 -5.58
N ALA A 56 -14.47 -21.79 -6.40
CA ALA A 56 -13.27 -21.09 -5.98
C ALA A 56 -13.60 -19.63 -5.61
N SER A 57 -13.49 -19.27 -4.34
CA SER A 57 -13.90 -17.95 -3.83
C SER A 57 -12.81 -17.29 -3.00
N ASN A 58 -12.77 -15.95 -3.01
CA ASN A 58 -12.06 -15.19 -2.00
C ASN A 58 -12.71 -15.37 -0.62
N HIS A 59 -11.98 -15.09 0.47
CA HIS A 59 -12.44 -15.33 1.83
C HIS A 59 -12.33 -14.10 2.72
N ARG A 60 -13.46 -13.47 3.02
CA ARG A 60 -13.57 -12.25 3.84
C ARG A 60 -14.08 -12.52 5.25
N SER A 61 -15.03 -13.45 5.40
CA SER A 61 -15.78 -13.60 6.63
C SER A 61 -16.11 -15.08 6.94
N PHE A 62 -16.50 -15.35 8.19
CA PHE A 62 -17.09 -16.62 8.55
C PHE A 62 -18.45 -16.87 7.84
N LEU A 63 -19.04 -15.79 7.33
CA LEU A 63 -20.35 -15.83 6.66
C LEU A 63 -20.27 -16.36 5.23
N ASP A 64 -19.09 -16.31 4.57
CA ASP A 64 -18.94 -16.60 3.15
C ASP A 64 -19.45 -18.00 2.73
N PRO A 65 -19.09 -19.10 3.43
CA PRO A 65 -19.61 -20.43 3.05
C PRO A 65 -21.14 -20.50 3.11
N PHE A 66 -21.75 -19.85 4.10
CA PHE A 66 -23.20 -19.81 4.24
C PHE A 66 -23.86 -18.97 3.17
N ALA A 67 -23.27 -17.82 2.83
CA ALA A 67 -23.74 -16.95 1.77
C ALA A 67 -23.70 -17.64 0.41
N ILE A 68 -22.59 -18.29 0.08
CA ILE A 68 -22.44 -19.09 -1.14
C ILE A 68 -23.46 -20.24 -1.14
N GLY A 69 -23.58 -20.98 -0.02
CA GLY A 69 -24.52 -22.08 0.13
C GLY A 69 -25.97 -21.67 -0.05
N CYS A 70 -26.36 -20.46 0.35
CA CYS A 70 -27.73 -19.94 0.16
C CYS A 70 -28.05 -19.63 -1.31
N CYS A 71 -27.02 -19.41 -2.16
CA CYS A 71 -27.20 -19.12 -3.58
C CYS A 71 -27.43 -20.39 -4.43
N ILE A 72 -27.02 -21.54 -3.95
CA ILE A 72 -27.03 -22.81 -4.70
C ILE A 72 -28.18 -23.69 -4.20
N GLY A 73 -28.95 -24.31 -5.11
CA GLY A 73 -30.14 -25.11 -4.79
C GLY A 73 -29.87 -26.44 -4.06
N ARG A 74 -28.63 -26.85 -3.97
CA ARG A 74 -28.18 -28.16 -3.42
C ARG A 74 -27.15 -27.97 -2.30
N PRO A 75 -26.91 -28.97 -1.44
CA PRO A 75 -25.91 -28.91 -0.39
C PRO A 75 -24.52 -28.67 -0.94
N ILE A 76 -23.78 -27.72 -0.32
CA ILE A 76 -22.38 -27.47 -0.59
C ILE A 76 -21.50 -28.12 0.48
N TYR A 77 -20.27 -28.43 0.10
CA TYR A 77 -19.22 -28.90 1.01
C TYR A 77 -18.09 -27.91 1.07
N PHE A 78 -17.43 -27.80 2.21
CA PHE A 78 -16.33 -26.85 2.39
C PHE A 78 -15.32 -27.30 3.42
N VAL A 79 -14.08 -26.85 3.26
CA VAL A 79 -13.01 -27.14 4.22
C VAL A 79 -13.07 -26.18 5.41
N ALA A 80 -12.88 -26.68 6.63
CA ALA A 80 -12.84 -25.89 7.85
C ALA A 80 -11.61 -26.22 8.70
N LYS A 81 -11.14 -25.24 9.49
CA LYS A 81 -9.96 -25.44 10.35
C LYS A 81 -10.15 -26.62 11.28
N ARG A 82 -9.13 -27.51 11.38
CA ARG A 82 -9.14 -28.68 12.27
C ARG A 82 -9.43 -28.33 13.74
N GLU A 83 -9.04 -27.16 14.18
CA GLU A 83 -9.26 -26.68 15.56
C GLU A 83 -10.75 -26.57 15.90
N LEU A 84 -11.61 -26.30 14.93
CA LEU A 84 -13.07 -26.24 15.13
C LEU A 84 -13.68 -27.61 15.43
N PHE A 85 -13.00 -28.69 15.05
CA PHE A 85 -13.42 -30.07 15.30
C PHE A 85 -12.89 -30.64 16.63
N LYS A 86 -12.10 -29.88 17.39
CA LYS A 86 -11.67 -30.26 18.75
C LYS A 86 -12.85 -30.31 19.72
N ASN A 87 -13.80 -29.36 19.57
CA ASN A 87 -15.08 -29.45 20.28
C ASN A 87 -15.97 -30.46 19.56
N PRO A 88 -16.36 -31.58 20.21
CA PRO A 88 -17.08 -32.66 19.53
C PRO A 88 -18.47 -32.26 19.05
N LEU A 89 -19.18 -31.40 19.81
CA LEU A 89 -20.51 -30.92 19.43
C LEU A 89 -20.44 -29.98 18.21
N LEU A 90 -19.54 -29.00 18.25
CA LEU A 90 -19.32 -28.09 17.12
C LEU A 90 -18.81 -28.84 15.90
N GLY A 91 -17.86 -29.75 16.06
CA GLY A 91 -17.33 -30.60 14.99
C GLY A 91 -18.39 -31.44 14.34
N TRP A 92 -19.26 -32.09 15.14
CA TRP A 92 -20.40 -32.83 14.66
C TRP A 92 -21.38 -31.97 13.86
N LEU A 93 -21.77 -30.81 14.40
CA LEU A 93 -22.66 -29.84 13.74
C LEU A 93 -22.10 -29.38 12.40
N LEU A 94 -20.85 -28.91 12.39
CA LEU A 94 -20.16 -28.47 11.17
C LEU A 94 -20.10 -29.58 10.13
N ASN A 95 -19.80 -30.80 10.56
CA ASN A 95 -19.74 -31.95 9.67
C ASN A 95 -21.12 -32.32 9.10
N CYS A 96 -22.19 -32.22 9.89
CA CYS A 96 -23.57 -32.36 9.41
C CYS A 96 -23.95 -31.34 8.34
N LEU A 97 -23.34 -30.15 8.40
CA LEU A 97 -23.53 -29.03 7.45
C LEU A 97 -22.59 -29.11 6.23
N GLY A 98 -21.79 -30.15 6.08
CA GLY A 98 -20.91 -30.38 4.92
C GLY A 98 -19.47 -29.91 5.11
N ALA A 99 -19.09 -29.43 6.30
CA ALA A 99 -17.71 -29.10 6.59
C ALA A 99 -16.88 -30.36 6.90
N PHE A 100 -15.63 -30.38 6.42
CA PHE A 100 -14.64 -31.38 6.81
C PHE A 100 -13.30 -30.71 7.17
N PRO A 101 -12.51 -31.31 8.09
CA PRO A 101 -11.33 -30.68 8.64
C PRO A 101 -10.19 -30.56 7.62
N ILE A 102 -9.38 -29.49 7.72
CA ILE A 102 -8.14 -29.32 6.97
C ILE A 102 -6.99 -28.91 7.89
N LYS A 103 -5.82 -29.51 7.68
CA LYS A 103 -4.56 -29.11 8.31
C LYS A 103 -3.90 -28.03 7.42
N ARG A 104 -3.91 -26.78 7.87
CA ARG A 104 -3.29 -25.68 7.14
C ARG A 104 -1.77 -25.75 7.21
N GLY A 105 -1.11 -25.33 6.13
CA GLY A 105 0.36 -25.22 6.08
C GLY A 105 1.11 -26.50 5.73
N ALA A 106 0.42 -27.62 5.48
CA ALA A 106 0.99 -28.88 5.00
C ALA A 106 0.14 -29.46 3.87
N SER A 107 0.71 -30.34 3.06
CA SER A 107 -0.09 -31.16 2.14
C SER A 107 -1.01 -32.06 2.95
N ASP A 108 -2.31 -31.81 2.86
CA ASP A 108 -3.33 -32.60 3.58
C ASP A 108 -4.00 -33.55 2.58
N GLU A 109 -3.37 -34.70 2.40
CA GLU A 109 -3.83 -35.72 1.43
C GLU A 109 -5.22 -36.28 1.79
N GLU A 110 -5.56 -36.34 3.07
CA GLU A 110 -6.89 -36.82 3.46
C GLU A 110 -8.01 -35.85 3.12
N SER A 111 -7.77 -34.56 3.32
CA SER A 111 -8.69 -33.51 2.87
C SER A 111 -8.83 -33.51 1.35
N MET A 112 -7.72 -33.70 0.62
CA MET A 112 -7.73 -33.81 -0.85
C MET A 112 -8.52 -35.01 -1.32
N ALA A 113 -8.28 -36.19 -0.77
CA ALA A 113 -9.02 -37.42 -1.09
C ALA A 113 -10.52 -37.29 -0.81
N THR A 114 -10.89 -36.59 0.27
CA THR A 114 -12.29 -36.32 0.59
C THR A 114 -12.93 -35.39 -0.42
N ALA A 115 -12.21 -34.34 -0.84
CA ALA A 115 -12.67 -33.39 -1.86
C ALA A 115 -12.89 -34.09 -3.21
N LEU A 116 -11.94 -34.94 -3.64
CA LEU A 116 -12.05 -35.72 -4.88
C LEU A 116 -13.26 -36.63 -4.86
N ALA A 117 -13.44 -37.43 -3.79
CA ALA A 117 -14.57 -38.33 -3.66
C ALA A 117 -15.93 -37.60 -3.69
N LEU A 118 -16.02 -36.44 -3.10
CA LEU A 118 -17.22 -35.58 -3.17
C LEU A 118 -17.49 -35.10 -4.60
N LEU A 119 -16.47 -34.61 -5.30
CA LEU A 119 -16.58 -34.13 -6.69
C LEU A 119 -16.98 -35.26 -7.63
N GLU A 120 -16.42 -36.45 -7.46
CA GLU A 120 -16.78 -37.64 -8.24
C GLU A 120 -18.23 -38.03 -7.98
N SER A 121 -18.73 -37.93 -6.74
CA SER A 121 -20.13 -38.19 -6.40
C SER A 121 -21.09 -37.03 -6.80
N GLY A 122 -20.66 -36.10 -7.64
CA GLY A 122 -21.50 -35.03 -8.17
C GLY A 122 -21.77 -33.86 -7.20
N LYS A 123 -20.97 -33.71 -6.14
CA LYS A 123 -21.20 -32.69 -5.09
C LYS A 123 -20.35 -31.46 -5.27
N PRO A 124 -20.90 -30.23 -5.04
CA PRO A 124 -20.14 -28.98 -5.13
C PRO A 124 -19.28 -28.75 -3.89
N ILE A 125 -18.05 -28.29 -4.10
CA ILE A 125 -17.12 -27.96 -3.02
C ILE A 125 -16.70 -26.50 -3.12
N VAL A 126 -16.81 -25.78 -2.01
CA VAL A 126 -16.27 -24.43 -1.86
C VAL A 126 -14.84 -24.49 -1.36
N ILE A 127 -13.94 -23.82 -2.08
CA ILE A 127 -12.55 -23.67 -1.71
C ILE A 127 -12.20 -22.18 -1.65
N PHE A 128 -11.42 -21.81 -0.64
CA PHE A 128 -10.86 -20.49 -0.47
C PHE A 128 -9.35 -20.55 -0.71
N PRO A 129 -8.86 -20.24 -1.92
CA PRO A 129 -7.44 -20.40 -2.29
C PRO A 129 -6.48 -19.60 -1.42
N GLU A 130 -6.90 -18.46 -0.88
CA GLU A 130 -6.12 -17.65 0.08
C GLU A 130 -5.71 -18.43 1.34
N GLY A 131 -6.46 -19.47 1.68
CA GLY A 131 -6.20 -20.32 2.87
C GLY A 131 -6.45 -19.64 4.21
N THR A 132 -6.75 -18.36 4.24
CA THR A 132 -7.11 -17.59 5.43
C THR A 132 -8.13 -16.51 5.08
N ARG A 133 -8.70 -15.84 6.09
CA ARG A 133 -9.64 -14.72 5.88
C ARG A 133 -8.88 -13.43 5.72
N ILE A 134 -8.99 -12.81 4.56
CA ILE A 134 -8.44 -11.47 4.29
C ILE A 134 -9.56 -10.47 4.49
N ARG A 135 -9.63 -9.83 5.64
CA ARG A 135 -10.75 -8.97 6.03
C ARG A 135 -10.71 -7.57 5.42
N THR A 136 -9.58 -7.18 4.89
CA THR A 136 -9.31 -5.80 4.44
C THR A 136 -8.38 -5.80 3.25
N GLY A 137 -8.45 -4.77 2.41
CA GLY A 137 -7.59 -4.60 1.24
C GLY A 137 -7.93 -5.52 0.06
N SER A 138 -7.00 -5.65 -0.85
CA SER A 138 -7.05 -6.53 -2.01
C SER A 138 -7.05 -8.01 -1.62
N LEU A 139 -7.23 -8.86 -2.60
CA LEU A 139 -7.17 -10.31 -2.41
C LEU A 139 -5.71 -10.76 -2.20
N ALA A 140 -5.51 -11.78 -1.35
CA ALA A 140 -4.17 -12.35 -1.15
C ALA A 140 -3.80 -13.31 -2.29
N ARG A 141 -2.51 -13.59 -2.43
CA ARG A 141 -2.02 -14.59 -3.39
C ARG A 141 -2.62 -15.96 -3.08
N PRO A 142 -3.10 -16.69 -4.10
CA PRO A 142 -3.73 -17.99 -3.92
C PRO A 142 -2.68 -19.08 -3.65
N LYS A 143 -3.10 -20.12 -2.95
CA LYS A 143 -2.32 -21.35 -2.78
C LYS A 143 -2.66 -22.35 -3.87
N ARG A 144 -1.68 -23.11 -4.35
CA ARG A 144 -1.77 -24.09 -5.44
C ARG A 144 -2.77 -25.25 -5.24
N GLY A 145 -3.40 -25.34 -4.07
CA GLY A 145 -4.34 -26.44 -3.76
C GLY A 145 -5.58 -26.48 -4.65
N VAL A 146 -6.09 -25.32 -5.11
CA VAL A 146 -7.25 -25.27 -6.00
C VAL A 146 -6.88 -25.79 -7.40
N GLY A 147 -5.71 -25.46 -7.93
CA GLY A 147 -5.22 -25.97 -9.22
C GLY A 147 -4.95 -27.48 -9.18
N ARG A 148 -4.38 -27.98 -8.07
CA ARG A 148 -4.21 -29.43 -7.86
C ARG A 148 -5.57 -30.14 -7.88
N LEU A 149 -6.56 -29.64 -7.16
CA LEU A 149 -7.89 -30.24 -7.12
C LEU A 149 -8.59 -30.18 -8.48
N ALA A 150 -8.46 -29.08 -9.22
CA ALA A 150 -9.02 -28.92 -10.56
C ALA A 150 -8.46 -29.99 -11.52
N LEU A 151 -7.13 -30.16 -11.53
CA LEU A 151 -6.45 -31.15 -12.37
C LEU A 151 -6.82 -32.59 -11.98
N GLN A 152 -6.73 -32.94 -10.69
CA GLN A 152 -7.00 -34.33 -10.26
C GLN A 152 -8.45 -34.73 -10.47
N SER A 153 -9.40 -33.84 -10.30
CA SER A 153 -10.82 -34.13 -10.49
C SER A 153 -11.28 -34.00 -11.94
N GLY A 154 -10.65 -33.16 -12.77
CA GLY A 154 -11.15 -32.78 -14.09
C GLY A 154 -12.53 -32.11 -14.05
N LYS A 155 -12.98 -31.64 -12.86
CA LYS A 155 -14.30 -31.00 -12.69
C LYS A 155 -14.20 -29.48 -12.95
N PRO A 156 -15.31 -28.88 -13.43
CA PRO A 156 -15.33 -27.45 -13.69
C PRO A 156 -15.08 -26.63 -12.41
N VAL A 157 -14.41 -25.48 -12.59
CA VAL A 157 -14.13 -24.52 -11.54
C VAL A 157 -14.90 -23.24 -11.81
N VAL A 158 -15.77 -22.85 -10.89
CA VAL A 158 -16.52 -21.58 -10.97
C VAL A 158 -15.83 -20.56 -10.07
N PRO A 159 -15.28 -19.47 -10.62
CA PRO A 159 -14.71 -18.39 -9.84
C PRO A 159 -15.82 -17.56 -9.21
N ILE A 160 -15.69 -17.28 -7.91
CA ILE A 160 -16.69 -16.54 -7.13
C ILE A 160 -16.00 -15.39 -6.40
N ALA A 161 -16.64 -14.23 -6.39
CA ALA A 161 -16.26 -13.15 -5.49
C ALA A 161 -17.33 -12.84 -4.45
N VAL A 162 -16.87 -12.53 -3.24
CA VAL A 162 -17.69 -12.09 -2.10
C VAL A 162 -17.18 -10.74 -1.61
N THR A 163 -18.08 -9.76 -1.46
CA THR A 163 -17.74 -8.44 -0.91
C THR A 163 -18.65 -8.06 0.26
N ASN A 164 -18.14 -7.18 1.13
CA ASN A 164 -18.81 -6.60 2.31
C ASN A 164 -19.14 -7.60 3.43
N SER A 165 -18.90 -8.88 3.29
CA SER A 165 -19.12 -9.86 4.35
C SER A 165 -18.18 -9.66 5.55
N GLU A 166 -17.01 -9.04 5.36
CA GLU A 166 -16.05 -8.64 6.38
C GLU A 166 -16.64 -7.65 7.39
N HIS A 167 -17.57 -6.82 6.96
CA HIS A 167 -18.23 -5.81 7.80
C HIS A 167 -19.41 -6.37 8.62
N ALA A 168 -19.79 -7.63 8.38
CA ALA A 168 -20.91 -8.28 9.06
C ALA A 168 -20.69 -8.45 10.58
N ARG A 169 -19.44 -8.37 11.06
CA ARG A 169 -19.10 -8.54 12.47
C ARG A 169 -18.17 -7.45 12.99
N LYS A 170 -18.58 -6.79 14.10
CA LYS A 170 -17.71 -5.88 14.89
C LYS A 170 -17.65 -6.38 16.34
N GLY A 171 -16.52 -6.98 16.73
CA GLY A 171 -16.40 -7.66 18.02
C GLY A 171 -17.37 -8.86 18.11
N TRP A 172 -18.26 -8.86 19.10
CA TRP A 172 -19.31 -9.88 19.27
C TRP A 172 -20.63 -9.53 18.53
N ARG A 173 -20.80 -8.27 18.09
CA ARG A 173 -22.02 -7.78 17.43
C ARG A 173 -22.04 -8.14 15.95
N ILE A 174 -23.17 -8.70 15.49
CA ILE A 174 -23.47 -8.91 14.06
C ILE A 174 -24.23 -7.68 13.56
N LYS A 175 -23.79 -7.10 12.44
CA LYS A 175 -24.37 -5.90 11.84
C LYS A 175 -25.04 -6.22 10.51
N PRO A 176 -26.17 -5.56 10.18
CA PRO A 176 -26.75 -5.65 8.84
C PRO A 176 -25.82 -4.99 7.83
N VAL A 177 -25.41 -5.75 6.83
CA VAL A 177 -24.58 -5.25 5.72
C VAL A 177 -25.11 -5.80 4.40
N LYS A 178 -24.84 -5.12 3.29
CA LYS A 178 -25.19 -5.62 1.96
C LYS A 178 -24.08 -6.52 1.47
N VAL A 179 -24.28 -7.84 1.54
CA VAL A 179 -23.32 -8.81 1.00
C VAL A 179 -23.60 -9.02 -0.49
N HIS A 180 -22.55 -8.94 -1.31
CA HIS A 180 -22.66 -9.21 -2.74
C HIS A 180 -21.84 -10.44 -3.11
N LEU A 181 -22.41 -11.27 -3.97
CA LEU A 181 -21.75 -12.41 -4.59
C LEU A 181 -21.88 -12.32 -6.11
N ARG A 182 -20.78 -12.66 -6.78
CA ARG A 182 -20.76 -12.81 -8.23
C ARG A 182 -20.08 -14.12 -8.60
N PHE A 183 -20.75 -14.90 -9.45
CA PHE A 183 -20.28 -16.17 -9.99
C PHE A 183 -19.84 -15.92 -11.43
N GLY A 184 -18.59 -16.19 -11.76
CA GLY A 184 -18.07 -16.12 -13.12
C GLY A 184 -18.32 -17.39 -13.93
N PRO A 185 -18.06 -17.39 -15.23
CA PRO A 185 -18.14 -18.56 -16.08
C PRO A 185 -17.27 -19.71 -15.57
N ALA A 186 -17.76 -20.94 -15.78
CA ALA A 186 -17.02 -22.13 -15.38
C ALA A 186 -15.77 -22.34 -16.25
N LEU A 187 -14.64 -22.63 -15.61
CA LEU A 187 -13.37 -22.99 -16.22
C LEU A 187 -13.23 -24.50 -16.21
N THR A 188 -12.69 -25.09 -17.27
CA THR A 188 -12.42 -26.52 -17.36
C THR A 188 -10.94 -26.78 -17.62
N PHE A 189 -10.41 -27.82 -16.97
CA PHE A 189 -9.02 -28.25 -17.10
C PHE A 189 -8.96 -29.73 -17.38
N PRO A 190 -7.95 -30.22 -18.12
CA PRO A 190 -7.77 -31.63 -18.35
C PRO A 190 -7.53 -32.38 -17.03
N ARG A 191 -7.99 -33.65 -16.94
CA ARG A 191 -7.70 -34.49 -15.78
C ARG A 191 -6.26 -34.98 -15.83
N VAL A 192 -5.54 -34.80 -14.72
CA VAL A 192 -4.16 -35.28 -14.51
C VAL A 192 -4.11 -35.97 -13.14
N GLU A 193 -3.78 -37.24 -13.08
CA GLU A 193 -3.82 -38.00 -11.81
C GLU A 193 -2.79 -37.51 -10.81
N GLU A 194 -1.56 -37.26 -11.25
CA GLU A 194 -0.46 -36.79 -10.42
C GLU A 194 0.13 -35.46 -10.98
N PRO A 195 -0.56 -34.32 -10.79
CA PRO A 195 -0.06 -33.05 -11.28
C PRO A 195 1.17 -32.60 -10.49
N SER A 196 2.21 -32.19 -11.20
CA SER A 196 3.37 -31.59 -10.57
C SER A 196 2.98 -30.33 -9.78
N PRO A 197 3.75 -29.96 -8.73
CA PRO A 197 3.53 -28.71 -8.02
C PRO A 197 3.57 -27.46 -8.90
N PHE A 198 4.38 -27.48 -9.94
CA PHE A 198 4.47 -26.42 -10.93
C PHE A 198 3.17 -26.32 -11.74
N LEU A 199 2.70 -27.41 -12.33
CA LEU A 199 1.47 -27.42 -13.13
C LEU A 199 0.25 -27.02 -12.28
N ALA A 200 0.18 -27.46 -11.02
CA ALA A 200 -0.87 -27.04 -10.09
C ALA A 200 -0.81 -25.54 -9.78
N GLY A 201 0.39 -24.97 -9.72
CA GLY A 201 0.61 -23.52 -9.62
C GLY A 201 0.06 -22.78 -10.83
N GLU A 202 0.48 -23.16 -12.04
CA GLU A 202 0.04 -22.57 -13.31
C GLU A 202 -1.49 -22.57 -13.47
N VAL A 203 -2.14 -23.67 -13.13
CA VAL A 203 -3.61 -23.76 -13.15
C VAL A 203 -4.24 -22.82 -12.11
N THR A 204 -3.63 -22.70 -10.93
CA THR A 204 -4.10 -21.74 -9.92
C THR A 204 -3.99 -20.30 -10.42
N GLU A 205 -2.88 -19.95 -11.08
CA GLU A 205 -2.66 -18.62 -11.66
C GLU A 205 -3.60 -18.32 -12.86
N ARG A 206 -4.23 -19.32 -13.44
CA ARG A 206 -5.31 -19.14 -14.44
C ARG A 206 -6.69 -19.00 -13.79
N ILE A 207 -6.93 -19.64 -12.65
CA ILE A 207 -8.21 -19.55 -11.93
C ILE A 207 -8.32 -18.23 -11.19
N TRP A 208 -7.24 -17.78 -10.53
CA TRP A 208 -7.29 -16.66 -9.60
C TRP A 208 -7.62 -15.31 -10.24
N PRO A 209 -7.09 -14.93 -11.40
CA PRO A 209 -7.49 -13.72 -12.10
C PRO A 209 -8.99 -13.67 -12.42
N CYS A 210 -9.62 -14.83 -12.64
CA CYS A 210 -11.06 -14.89 -12.85
C CYS A 210 -11.84 -14.61 -11.55
N VAL A 211 -11.32 -14.98 -10.37
CA VAL A 211 -11.88 -14.57 -9.06
C VAL A 211 -11.69 -13.08 -8.84
N GLU A 212 -10.49 -12.56 -9.12
CA GLU A 212 -10.18 -11.13 -9.03
C GLU A 212 -11.07 -10.30 -9.95
N LEU A 213 -11.31 -10.75 -11.17
CA LEU A 213 -12.24 -10.10 -12.10
C LEU A 213 -13.66 -10.00 -11.52
N GLN A 214 -14.18 -11.09 -10.90
CA GLN A 214 -15.48 -11.03 -10.24
C GLN A 214 -15.46 -10.07 -9.03
N TRP A 215 -14.35 -10.03 -8.31
CA TRP A 215 -14.12 -9.12 -7.18
C TRP A 215 -14.15 -7.66 -7.63
N GLU A 216 -13.46 -7.32 -8.70
CA GLU A 216 -13.44 -5.99 -9.30
C GLU A 216 -14.83 -5.54 -9.77
N TRP A 217 -15.59 -6.43 -10.41
CA TRP A 217 -16.97 -6.16 -10.82
C TRP A 217 -17.90 -5.85 -9.65
N LEU A 218 -17.58 -6.30 -8.45
CA LEU A 218 -18.28 -5.97 -7.23
C LEU A 218 -17.75 -4.70 -6.54
N GLY A 219 -16.85 -3.97 -7.17
CA GLY A 219 -16.22 -2.76 -6.62
C GLY A 219 -15.03 -3.05 -5.70
N GLY A 220 -14.49 -4.26 -5.75
CA GLY A 220 -13.26 -4.61 -5.04
C GLY A 220 -12.02 -4.01 -5.70
N LEU A 221 -11.00 -3.74 -4.91
CA LEU A 221 -9.75 -3.18 -5.39
C LEU A 221 -8.77 -4.30 -5.77
N PRO A 222 -8.25 -4.31 -7.02
CA PRO A 222 -7.22 -5.26 -7.41
C PRO A 222 -5.92 -5.02 -6.64
N PRO A 223 -5.05 -6.04 -6.53
CA PRO A 223 -3.70 -5.85 -6.03
C PRO A 223 -2.92 -4.93 -6.98
N LEU A 224 -1.94 -4.19 -6.42
CA LEU A 224 -0.97 -3.45 -7.23
C LEU A 224 -0.01 -4.48 -7.86
N ARG A 225 0.12 -4.49 -9.19
CA ARG A 225 0.98 -5.43 -9.94
C ARG A 225 2.00 -4.71 -10.79
N THR A 226 1.62 -3.55 -11.33
CA THR A 226 2.44 -2.74 -12.22
C THR A 226 2.73 -1.39 -11.59
N ALA A 227 3.95 -0.89 -11.77
CA ALA A 227 4.33 0.44 -11.31
C ALA A 227 5.09 1.21 -12.38
N ALA A 228 4.83 2.52 -12.46
CA ALA A 228 5.64 3.46 -13.22
C ALA A 228 6.25 4.49 -12.26
N VAL A 229 7.57 4.59 -12.24
CA VAL A 229 8.29 5.57 -11.44
C VAL A 229 8.71 6.72 -12.35
N VAL A 230 8.19 7.91 -12.10
CA VAL A 230 8.50 9.13 -12.85
C VAL A 230 9.63 9.87 -12.15
N GLY A 231 10.79 9.88 -12.79
CA GLY A 231 12.02 10.49 -12.29
C GLY A 231 13.08 9.47 -11.85
N ALA A 232 14.12 9.31 -12.66
CA ALA A 232 15.24 8.41 -12.41
C ALA A 232 16.41 9.13 -11.69
N GLY A 233 16.09 9.83 -10.59
CA GLY A 233 17.05 10.33 -9.59
C GLY A 233 17.31 9.26 -8.52
N SER A 234 18.07 9.60 -7.46
CA SER A 234 18.37 8.68 -6.36
C SER A 234 17.12 8.03 -5.78
N MET A 235 16.12 8.83 -5.38
CA MET A 235 14.90 8.34 -4.75
C MET A 235 14.03 7.53 -5.72
N GLY A 236 13.91 7.96 -6.98
CA GLY A 236 13.11 7.22 -7.97
C GLY A 236 13.74 5.87 -8.31
N THR A 237 15.07 5.81 -8.44
CA THR A 237 15.80 4.56 -8.62
C THR A 237 15.59 3.64 -7.41
N ALA A 238 15.71 4.17 -6.19
CA ALA A 238 15.47 3.38 -4.97
C ALA A 238 14.02 2.88 -4.88
N ALA A 239 13.04 3.70 -5.24
CA ALA A 239 11.64 3.28 -5.27
C ALA A 239 11.41 2.17 -6.30
N ALA A 240 12.02 2.25 -7.49
CA ALA A 240 11.92 1.21 -8.51
C ALA A 240 12.48 -0.13 -8.00
N GLU A 241 13.66 -0.11 -7.34
CA GLU A 241 14.26 -1.30 -6.73
C GLU A 241 13.37 -1.93 -5.66
N VAL A 242 12.86 -1.13 -4.73
CA VAL A 242 11.97 -1.61 -3.66
C VAL A 242 10.70 -2.25 -4.24
N LEU A 243 10.11 -1.64 -5.27
CA LEU A 243 8.91 -2.15 -5.92
C LEU A 243 9.17 -3.42 -6.73
N ALA A 244 10.31 -3.51 -7.42
CA ALA A 244 10.73 -4.72 -8.14
C ALA A 244 10.98 -5.89 -7.16
N ARG A 245 11.67 -5.66 -6.05
CA ARG A 245 11.84 -6.64 -4.96
C ARG A 245 10.52 -7.10 -4.36
N ALA A 246 9.52 -6.22 -4.32
CA ALA A 246 8.16 -6.57 -3.90
C ALA A 246 7.38 -7.38 -4.95
N GLY A 247 7.95 -7.59 -6.14
CA GLY A 247 7.42 -8.41 -7.23
C GLY A 247 6.44 -7.69 -8.13
N LEU A 248 6.57 -6.37 -8.30
CA LEU A 248 5.86 -5.60 -9.32
C LEU A 248 6.64 -5.58 -10.64
N ASP A 249 5.90 -5.47 -11.74
CA ASP A 249 6.45 -5.08 -13.04
C ASP A 249 6.69 -3.57 -13.02
N VAL A 250 7.95 -3.14 -13.03
CA VAL A 250 8.34 -1.74 -12.82
C VAL A 250 8.90 -1.11 -14.08
N GLN A 251 8.35 0.06 -14.45
CA GLN A 251 8.91 0.94 -15.47
C GLN A 251 9.56 2.16 -14.80
N LEU A 252 10.85 2.41 -15.06
CA LEU A 252 11.58 3.57 -14.54
C LEU A 252 11.68 4.65 -15.61
N GLY A 253 10.96 5.75 -15.41
CA GLY A 253 10.85 6.88 -16.32
C GLY A 253 11.98 7.89 -16.19
N CYS A 254 12.83 7.96 -17.18
CA CYS A 254 13.90 8.93 -17.34
C CYS A 254 13.39 10.20 -18.03
N ARG A 255 13.99 11.35 -17.69
CA ARG A 255 13.65 12.64 -18.32
C ARG A 255 14.14 12.72 -19.77
N THR A 256 15.26 12.11 -20.12
CA THR A 256 15.88 12.18 -21.45
C THR A 256 16.27 10.80 -21.96
N GLY A 257 16.29 10.63 -23.32
CA GLY A 257 16.74 9.40 -23.96
C GLY A 257 18.18 9.06 -23.58
N ALA A 258 19.07 10.04 -23.54
CA ALA A 258 20.47 9.83 -23.14
C ALA A 258 20.59 9.25 -21.72
N GLN A 259 19.76 9.71 -20.77
CA GLN A 259 19.73 9.14 -19.42
C GLN A 259 19.24 7.68 -19.46
N ALA A 260 18.18 7.39 -20.21
CA ALA A 260 17.64 6.04 -20.31
C ALA A 260 18.64 5.06 -20.94
N GLU A 261 19.34 5.48 -22.00
CA GLU A 261 20.40 4.69 -22.64
C GLU A 261 21.57 4.44 -21.71
N ALA A 262 22.03 5.47 -20.98
CA ALA A 262 23.12 5.32 -20.02
C ALA A 262 22.77 4.31 -18.91
N LEU A 263 21.55 4.38 -18.35
CA LEU A 263 21.12 3.43 -17.32
C LEU A 263 21.01 2.00 -17.87
N ARG A 264 20.45 1.83 -19.07
CA ARG A 264 20.34 0.51 -19.72
C ARG A 264 21.72 -0.10 -20.04
N ALA A 265 22.64 0.72 -20.55
CA ALA A 265 23.97 0.27 -20.92
C ALA A 265 24.83 -0.09 -19.70
N ALA A 266 24.75 0.70 -18.63
CA ALA A 266 25.52 0.46 -17.40
C ALA A 266 24.90 -0.62 -16.50
N GLY A 267 23.57 -0.86 -16.58
CA GLY A 267 22.86 -1.69 -15.59
C GLY A 267 22.83 -1.07 -14.19
N GLU A 268 23.20 0.21 -14.05
CA GLU A 268 23.23 0.96 -12.80
C GLU A 268 22.97 2.46 -13.04
N ASN A 269 22.58 3.15 -11.99
CA ASN A 269 22.45 4.61 -12.03
C ASN A 269 23.76 5.27 -11.57
N THR A 270 24.77 5.30 -12.45
CA THR A 270 26.12 5.78 -12.14
C THR A 270 26.18 7.21 -11.62
N ARG A 271 25.23 8.07 -12.03
CA ARG A 271 25.18 9.48 -11.60
C ARG A 271 24.63 9.64 -10.18
N TYR A 272 23.59 8.87 -9.81
CA TYR A 272 22.83 9.11 -8.58
C TYR A 272 23.03 8.02 -7.52
N LEU A 273 23.34 6.79 -7.92
CA LEU A 273 23.57 5.62 -7.06
C LEU A 273 24.68 4.73 -7.63
N PRO A 274 25.91 5.27 -7.79
CA PRO A 274 27.01 4.53 -8.39
C PRO A 274 27.31 3.25 -7.63
N GLY A 275 27.60 2.14 -8.36
CA GLY A 275 27.93 0.83 -7.79
C GLY A 275 26.73 0.03 -7.26
N LEU A 276 25.49 0.46 -7.58
CA LEU A 276 24.27 -0.27 -7.22
C LEU A 276 23.64 -0.79 -8.52
N GLU A 277 23.73 -2.11 -8.73
CA GLU A 277 23.11 -2.77 -9.88
C GLU A 277 21.59 -2.68 -9.82
N LEU A 278 20.96 -2.33 -10.94
CA LEU A 278 19.51 -2.33 -11.08
C LEU A 278 18.97 -3.76 -11.24
N ASP A 279 17.84 -4.04 -10.60
CA ASP A 279 17.12 -5.29 -10.85
C ASP A 279 16.79 -5.42 -12.35
N ARG A 280 17.09 -6.59 -12.93
CA ARG A 280 16.91 -6.85 -14.37
C ARG A 280 15.47 -6.81 -14.84
N GLY A 281 14.51 -6.89 -13.94
CA GLY A 281 13.09 -6.76 -14.20
C GLY A 281 12.61 -5.31 -14.33
N ILE A 282 13.47 -4.32 -14.02
CA ILE A 282 13.13 -2.90 -14.17
C ILE A 282 13.30 -2.49 -15.63
N ASP A 283 12.18 -2.11 -16.26
CA ASP A 283 12.14 -1.61 -17.64
C ASP A 283 12.43 -0.10 -17.66
N VAL A 284 13.62 0.27 -18.06
CA VAL A 284 14.07 1.68 -18.11
C VAL A 284 13.59 2.31 -19.41
N ARG A 285 12.77 3.37 -19.30
CA ARG A 285 12.16 4.11 -20.43
C ARG A 285 12.30 5.62 -20.26
N THR A 286 12.02 6.38 -21.31
CA THR A 286 11.71 7.80 -21.14
C THR A 286 10.25 7.94 -20.68
N VAL A 287 9.90 9.03 -19.98
CA VAL A 287 8.52 9.26 -19.50
C VAL A 287 7.49 9.25 -20.65
N PRO A 288 7.77 9.83 -21.83
CA PRO A 288 6.87 9.72 -22.98
C PRO A 288 6.60 8.30 -23.50
N GLU A 289 7.56 7.37 -23.33
CA GLU A 289 7.44 5.96 -23.78
C GLU A 289 6.62 5.08 -22.83
N ILE A 290 6.32 5.54 -21.61
CA ILE A 290 5.55 4.78 -20.63
C ILE A 290 4.06 4.80 -20.99
N GLU A 291 3.42 3.62 -21.02
CA GLU A 291 1.97 3.47 -21.18
C GLU A 291 1.27 3.53 -19.82
N PHE A 292 0.82 4.70 -19.40
CA PHE A 292 0.23 4.91 -18.06
C PHE A 292 -1.18 4.36 -17.88
N ALA A 293 -1.93 4.11 -18.97
CA ALA A 293 -3.34 3.72 -18.88
C ALA A 293 -3.57 2.39 -18.12
N GLY A 294 -2.60 1.48 -18.18
CA GLY A 294 -2.65 0.17 -17.51
C GLY A 294 -1.84 0.07 -16.23
N VAL A 295 -1.27 1.18 -15.71
CA VAL A 295 -0.41 1.18 -14.53
C VAL A 295 -1.25 1.26 -13.26
N ASP A 296 -1.01 0.34 -12.31
CA ASP A 296 -1.72 0.33 -11.02
C ASP A 296 -1.18 1.38 -10.03
N LEU A 297 0.15 1.61 -10.02
CA LEU A 297 0.82 2.56 -9.13
C LEU A 297 1.77 3.48 -9.89
N VAL A 298 1.51 4.78 -9.87
CA VAL A 298 2.43 5.79 -10.38
C VAL A 298 3.18 6.43 -9.21
N VAL A 299 4.51 6.36 -9.22
CA VAL A 299 5.37 6.99 -8.22
C VAL A 299 5.96 8.27 -8.79
N LEU A 300 5.70 9.41 -8.16
CA LEU A 300 6.25 10.70 -8.53
C LEU A 300 7.48 10.99 -7.66
N ALA A 301 8.66 10.78 -8.23
CA ALA A 301 9.95 10.97 -7.58
C ALA A 301 10.78 12.09 -8.22
N VAL A 302 10.11 13.20 -8.51
CA VAL A 302 10.69 14.41 -9.08
C VAL A 302 10.75 15.55 -8.04
N PRO A 303 11.65 16.52 -8.14
CA PRO A 303 11.64 17.71 -7.28
C PRO A 303 10.29 18.43 -7.34
N CYS A 304 9.87 19.08 -6.23
CA CYS A 304 8.59 19.80 -6.16
C CYS A 304 8.45 20.89 -7.25
N ALA A 305 9.54 21.55 -7.61
CA ALA A 305 9.55 22.52 -8.71
C ALA A 305 9.24 21.91 -10.09
N SER A 306 9.55 20.62 -10.29
CA SER A 306 9.29 19.88 -11.53
C SER A 306 7.94 19.18 -11.53
N LEU A 307 7.26 19.11 -10.40
CA LEU A 307 6.01 18.37 -10.26
C LEU A 307 4.89 18.90 -11.17
N PRO A 308 4.71 20.23 -11.37
CA PRO A 308 3.71 20.74 -12.30
C PRO A 308 3.90 20.25 -13.74
N ALA A 309 5.13 20.24 -14.24
CA ALA A 309 5.43 19.75 -15.58
C ALA A 309 5.20 18.24 -15.69
N ALA A 310 5.68 17.46 -14.71
CA ALA A 310 5.47 16.01 -14.70
C ALA A 310 3.98 15.64 -14.66
N VAL A 311 3.20 16.30 -13.80
CA VAL A 311 1.75 16.07 -13.69
C VAL A 311 1.02 16.48 -15.00
N GLY A 312 1.43 17.58 -15.63
CA GLY A 312 0.90 18.03 -16.92
C GLY A 312 1.14 17.01 -18.04
N GLU A 313 2.31 16.36 -18.04
CA GLU A 313 2.70 15.38 -19.04
C GLU A 313 1.95 14.04 -18.88
N ILE A 314 1.80 13.56 -17.65
CA ILE A 314 1.25 12.21 -17.42
C ILE A 314 -0.24 12.21 -17.09
N GLY A 315 -0.80 13.30 -16.55
CA GLY A 315 -2.13 13.31 -15.92
C GLY A 315 -3.26 12.87 -16.86
N ALA A 316 -3.24 13.30 -18.12
CA ALA A 316 -4.23 12.89 -19.13
C ALA A 316 -4.02 11.46 -19.65
N ARG A 317 -2.85 10.85 -19.40
CA ARG A 317 -2.46 9.52 -19.87
C ARG A 317 -2.71 8.44 -18.81
N MET A 318 -2.97 8.85 -17.56
CA MET A 318 -3.23 7.92 -16.47
C MET A 318 -4.65 7.36 -16.53
N GLY A 319 -4.80 6.11 -16.08
CA GLY A 319 -6.11 5.50 -15.89
C GLY A 319 -6.76 5.93 -14.57
N ASP A 320 -8.09 6.02 -14.53
CA ASP A 320 -8.87 6.38 -13.32
C ASP A 320 -8.67 5.38 -12.15
N ARG A 321 -8.12 4.21 -12.42
CA ARG A 321 -7.84 3.14 -11.45
C ARG A 321 -6.45 3.21 -10.86
N SER A 322 -5.54 3.99 -11.43
CA SER A 322 -4.18 4.16 -10.94
C SER A 322 -4.17 4.86 -9.58
N ALA A 323 -3.33 4.38 -8.68
CA ALA A 323 -2.97 5.09 -7.45
C ALA A 323 -1.70 5.91 -7.67
N VAL A 324 -1.52 6.99 -6.94
CA VAL A 324 -0.31 7.80 -6.99
C VAL A 324 0.39 7.79 -5.63
N LEU A 325 1.70 7.55 -5.63
CA LEU A 325 2.58 7.73 -4.48
C LEU A 325 3.54 8.89 -4.76
N VAL A 326 3.42 9.97 -3.99
CA VAL A 326 4.28 11.16 -4.13
C VAL A 326 5.45 11.02 -3.18
N ALA A 327 6.67 11.01 -3.72
CA ALA A 327 7.92 10.95 -2.96
C ALA A 327 8.65 12.32 -2.89
N SER A 328 8.10 13.35 -3.52
CA SER A 328 8.63 14.72 -3.47
C SER A 328 8.45 15.33 -2.08
N LYS A 329 9.49 15.97 -1.56
CA LYS A 329 9.51 16.55 -0.20
C LYS A 329 9.72 18.06 -0.28
N GLY A 330 8.65 18.85 -0.14
CA GLY A 330 8.67 20.30 -0.23
C GLY A 330 7.30 20.87 -0.51
N LEU A 331 7.23 22.14 -0.91
CA LEU A 331 6.02 22.79 -1.37
C LEU A 331 6.11 23.03 -2.89
N VAL A 332 4.96 22.95 -3.56
CA VAL A 332 4.88 23.13 -5.01
C VAL A 332 4.77 24.63 -5.34
N PRO A 333 5.73 25.21 -6.09
CA PRO A 333 5.64 26.60 -6.49
C PRO A 333 4.58 26.83 -7.58
N PRO A 334 4.09 28.08 -7.75
CA PRO A 334 4.32 29.25 -6.91
C PRO A 334 3.37 29.31 -5.71
N LEU A 335 2.34 28.46 -5.65
CA LEU A 335 1.24 28.55 -4.69
C LEU A 335 1.61 28.07 -3.28
N GLY A 336 2.67 27.29 -3.14
CA GLY A 336 3.06 26.72 -1.85
C GLY A 336 2.10 25.62 -1.37
N THR A 337 1.43 24.91 -2.28
CA THR A 337 0.59 23.75 -1.95
C THR A 337 1.45 22.52 -1.68
N THR A 338 0.95 21.62 -0.84
CA THR A 338 1.64 20.34 -0.61
C THR A 338 1.52 19.43 -1.85
N PRO A 339 2.53 18.58 -2.13
CA PRO A 339 2.58 17.77 -3.35
C PRO A 339 1.37 16.87 -3.56
N ALA A 340 0.90 16.16 -2.50
CA ALA A 340 -0.26 15.28 -2.63
C ALA A 340 -1.56 16.06 -2.90
N ALA A 341 -1.73 17.25 -2.29
CA ALA A 341 -2.87 18.11 -2.58
C ALA A 341 -2.82 18.61 -4.03
N PHE A 342 -1.65 19.07 -4.50
CA PHE A 342 -1.45 19.51 -5.88
C PHE A 342 -1.79 18.41 -6.90
N VAL A 343 -1.32 17.18 -6.66
CA VAL A 343 -1.57 16.03 -7.53
C VAL A 343 -3.05 15.66 -7.51
N SER A 344 -3.67 15.58 -6.33
CA SER A 344 -5.07 15.18 -6.17
C SER A 344 -6.06 16.08 -6.94
N GLU A 345 -5.72 17.35 -7.09
CA GLU A 345 -6.55 18.32 -7.82
C GLU A 345 -6.43 18.20 -9.34
N ARG A 346 -5.34 17.62 -9.86
CA ARG A 346 -4.96 17.70 -11.28
C ARG A 346 -4.91 16.37 -12.00
N VAL A 347 -4.89 15.27 -11.26
CA VAL A 347 -4.82 13.91 -11.82
C VAL A 347 -6.06 13.13 -11.44
N ARG A 348 -6.66 12.46 -12.41
CA ARG A 348 -7.69 11.47 -12.16
C ARG A 348 -7.03 10.20 -11.66
N ALA A 349 -6.91 10.09 -10.36
CA ALA A 349 -6.36 8.91 -9.71
C ALA A 349 -7.37 8.34 -8.72
N ARG A 350 -7.31 7.04 -8.51
CA ARG A 350 -8.13 6.36 -7.49
C ARG A 350 -7.90 6.95 -6.09
N ALA A 351 -6.65 7.16 -5.76
CA ALA A 351 -6.21 7.76 -4.52
C ALA A 351 -4.77 8.26 -4.63
N VAL A 352 -4.41 9.25 -3.81
CA VAL A 352 -3.06 9.79 -3.72
C VAL A 352 -2.51 9.53 -2.33
N ALA A 353 -1.27 9.09 -2.26
CA ALA A 353 -0.48 8.89 -1.05
C ALA A 353 0.81 9.69 -1.10
N THR A 354 1.39 10.01 0.04
CA THR A 354 2.73 10.58 0.15
C THR A 354 3.67 9.67 0.93
N LEU A 355 4.96 9.72 0.59
CA LEU A 355 6.04 9.01 1.26
C LEU A 355 6.89 10.01 2.04
N ALA A 356 7.01 9.80 3.34
CA ALA A 356 7.81 10.62 4.26
C ALA A 356 8.73 9.74 5.12
N GLY A 357 9.49 10.36 6.02
CA GLY A 357 10.40 9.67 6.95
C GLY A 357 11.82 9.47 6.40
N PRO A 358 12.74 8.95 7.24
CA PRO A 358 14.14 8.79 6.92
C PRO A 358 14.35 7.67 5.90
N ALA A 359 14.63 8.05 4.67
CA ALA A 359 14.92 7.13 3.58
C ALA A 359 16.00 7.75 2.67
N HIS A 360 17.26 7.57 3.03
CA HIS A 360 18.36 7.83 2.12
C HIS A 360 18.41 6.71 1.09
N ALA A 361 18.39 7.07 -0.19
CA ALA A 361 18.13 6.14 -1.29
C ALA A 361 19.04 4.89 -1.27
N ARG A 362 20.34 5.05 -1.08
CA ARG A 362 21.30 3.94 -1.01
C ARG A 362 21.02 3.05 0.21
N GLU A 363 20.94 3.65 1.38
CA GLU A 363 20.71 2.90 2.62
C GLU A 363 19.37 2.17 2.61
N ALA A 364 18.33 2.76 2.02
CA ALA A 364 17.03 2.13 1.88
C ALA A 364 17.08 0.84 1.07
N ILE A 365 17.97 0.75 0.07
CA ILE A 365 18.15 -0.43 -0.77
C ILE A 365 19.04 -1.47 -0.08
N GLU A 366 20.15 -1.03 0.54
CA GLU A 366 21.21 -1.90 1.08
C GLU A 366 20.88 -2.40 2.51
N LEU A 367 20.33 -1.52 3.35
CA LEU A 367 20.12 -1.76 4.79
C LEU A 367 18.65 -1.75 5.19
N GLY A 368 17.76 -1.34 4.28
CA GLY A 368 16.38 -1.01 4.61
C GLY A 368 16.24 0.39 5.20
N ALA A 369 15.02 0.86 5.30
CA ALA A 369 14.70 2.14 5.90
C ALA A 369 13.34 2.08 6.61
N SER A 370 13.13 2.95 7.58
CA SER A 370 11.82 3.16 8.17
C SER A 370 11.14 4.36 7.52
N VAL A 371 9.98 4.16 6.91
CA VAL A 371 9.26 5.19 6.16
C VAL A 371 7.83 5.37 6.67
N VAL A 372 7.24 6.51 6.35
CA VAL A 372 5.83 6.81 6.63
C VAL A 372 5.07 6.89 5.31
N VAL A 373 4.03 6.07 5.17
CA VAL A 373 3.05 6.19 4.09
C VAL A 373 1.81 6.88 4.62
N ALA A 374 1.46 8.02 4.03
CA ALA A 374 0.28 8.77 4.43
C ALA A 374 -0.73 8.88 3.27
N THR A 375 -1.96 8.43 3.52
CA THR A 375 -3.10 8.61 2.61
C THR A 375 -4.41 8.45 3.37
N ARG A 376 -5.43 9.21 2.98
CA ARG A 376 -6.80 9.10 3.54
C ARG A 376 -7.50 7.82 3.10
N ASP A 377 -7.11 7.24 1.96
CA ASP A 377 -7.66 5.96 1.48
C ASP A 377 -7.09 4.79 2.30
N ALA A 378 -7.96 4.13 3.05
CA ALA A 378 -7.55 3.07 3.97
C ALA A 378 -7.09 1.79 3.26
N ASP A 379 -7.56 1.55 2.04
CA ASP A 379 -7.19 0.37 1.26
C ASP A 379 -5.84 0.57 0.58
N LEU A 380 -5.61 1.73 -0.04
CA LEU A 380 -4.31 2.10 -0.59
C LEU A 380 -3.24 2.13 0.51
N ARG A 381 -3.56 2.69 1.68
CA ARG A 381 -2.65 2.74 2.82
C ARG A 381 -2.14 1.35 3.23
N ARG A 382 -3.02 0.35 3.24
CA ARG A 382 -2.62 -1.04 3.52
C ARG A 382 -1.85 -1.67 2.38
N GLN A 383 -2.31 -1.49 1.13
CA GLN A 383 -1.63 -2.02 -0.05
C GLN A 383 -0.19 -1.51 -0.12
N LEU A 384 0.03 -0.21 0.08
CA LEU A 384 1.37 0.39 0.05
C LEU A 384 2.23 -0.08 1.22
N ARG A 385 1.67 -0.17 2.44
CA ARG A 385 2.42 -0.72 3.57
C ARG A 385 2.89 -2.14 3.26
N ASP A 386 1.96 -3.05 2.94
CA ASP A 386 2.25 -4.46 2.71
C ASP A 386 3.22 -4.64 1.51
N LEU A 387 3.12 -3.78 0.49
CA LEU A 387 4.00 -3.77 -0.68
C LEU A 387 5.42 -3.30 -0.32
N LEU A 388 5.56 -2.17 0.34
CA LEU A 388 6.87 -1.62 0.68
C LEU A 388 7.58 -2.47 1.76
N GLU A 389 6.84 -3.10 2.68
CA GLU A 389 7.37 -4.09 3.61
C GLU A 389 7.89 -5.34 2.87
N ALA A 390 7.18 -5.81 1.85
CA ALA A 390 7.65 -6.91 0.99
C ALA A 390 8.92 -6.52 0.21
N GLY A 391 9.10 -5.24 -0.11
CA GLY A 391 10.30 -4.67 -0.74
C GLY A 391 11.45 -4.41 0.22
N GLY A 392 11.31 -4.73 1.52
CA GLY A 392 12.37 -4.64 2.53
C GLY A 392 12.38 -3.36 3.38
N LEU A 393 11.34 -2.54 3.32
CA LEU A 393 11.21 -1.36 4.18
C LEU A 393 10.40 -1.66 5.44
N ASN A 394 10.59 -0.87 6.49
CA ASN A 394 9.71 -0.83 7.66
C ASN A 394 8.73 0.34 7.50
N VAL A 395 7.41 0.09 7.56
CA VAL A 395 6.41 1.08 7.16
C VAL A 395 5.46 1.44 8.29
N GLU A 396 5.50 2.70 8.71
CA GLU A 396 4.41 3.32 9.47
C GLU A 396 3.35 3.85 8.51
N ALA A 397 2.07 3.59 8.80
CA ALA A 397 0.98 3.99 7.92
C ALA A 397 -0.02 4.91 8.64
N THR A 398 -0.27 6.09 8.08
CA THR A 398 -1.14 7.12 8.68
C THR A 398 -2.15 7.67 7.66
N ASP A 399 -3.22 8.30 8.15
CA ASP A 399 -4.15 9.09 7.34
C ASP A 399 -3.86 10.61 7.40
N ASP A 400 -2.85 11.01 8.17
CA ASP A 400 -2.41 12.40 8.30
C ASP A 400 -1.45 12.80 7.17
N VAL A 401 -2.00 13.00 5.98
CA VAL A 401 -1.23 13.41 4.79
C VAL A 401 -0.58 14.77 4.99
N THR A 402 -1.34 15.74 5.51
CA THR A 402 -0.87 17.11 5.75
C THR A 402 0.31 17.13 6.73
N GLY A 403 0.19 16.36 7.83
CA GLY A 403 1.26 16.25 8.82
C GLY A 403 2.53 15.63 8.25
N ALA A 404 2.41 14.56 7.46
CA ALA A 404 3.56 13.89 6.84
C ALA A 404 4.30 14.79 5.84
N GLU A 405 3.57 15.54 5.00
CA GLU A 405 4.17 16.43 4.00
C GLU A 405 4.80 17.67 4.63
N LEU A 406 4.12 18.33 5.58
CA LEU A 406 4.68 19.52 6.26
C LEU A 406 5.84 19.13 7.18
N ALA A 407 5.85 17.93 7.79
CA ALA A 407 7.00 17.43 8.52
C ALA A 407 8.24 17.25 7.62
N ALA A 408 8.02 16.71 6.41
CA ALA A 408 9.08 16.58 5.40
C ALA A 408 9.60 17.96 4.92
N CYS A 409 8.74 18.97 4.83
CA CYS A 409 9.14 20.35 4.55
C CYS A 409 9.98 20.94 5.72
N ALA A 410 9.49 20.73 6.95
CA ALA A 410 10.14 21.25 8.16
C ALA A 410 11.56 20.72 8.34
N LYS A 411 11.77 19.42 8.10
CA LYS A 411 13.10 18.82 8.23
C LYS A 411 14.10 19.38 7.22
N ASN A 412 13.66 19.65 5.97
CA ASN A 412 14.52 20.22 4.94
C ASN A 412 14.93 21.66 5.29
N ALA A 413 13.97 22.48 5.74
CA ALA A 413 14.22 23.84 6.20
C ALA A 413 15.10 23.88 7.46
N ALA A 414 14.83 23.00 8.44
CA ALA A 414 15.61 22.92 9.67
C ALA A 414 17.06 22.44 9.42
N ALA A 415 17.27 21.50 8.50
CA ALA A 415 18.61 21.05 8.12
C ALA A 415 19.44 22.17 7.45
N LEU A 416 18.82 22.93 6.57
CA LEU A 416 19.45 24.13 5.98
C LEU A 416 19.80 25.17 7.05
N ALA A 417 18.85 25.46 7.95
CA ALA A 417 19.05 26.41 9.04
C ALA A 417 20.16 25.96 10.01
N ALA A 418 20.21 24.70 10.36
CA ALA A 418 21.26 24.13 11.22
C ALA A 418 22.64 24.34 10.60
N ALA A 419 22.81 23.94 9.34
CA ALA A 419 24.08 24.03 8.65
C ALA A 419 24.53 25.48 8.40
N ALA A 420 23.60 26.39 8.12
CA ALA A 420 23.91 27.80 7.99
C ALA A 420 24.40 28.43 9.32
N ALA A 421 23.97 27.91 10.48
CA ALA A 421 24.36 28.40 11.80
C ALA A 421 25.58 27.64 12.38
N GLU A 422 25.92 26.46 11.88
CA GLU A 422 26.95 25.54 12.43
C GLU A 422 28.33 26.22 12.61
N PRO A 423 28.84 27.08 11.69
CA PRO A 423 30.11 27.76 11.89
C PRO A 423 30.20 28.64 13.14
N ARG A 424 29.04 29.02 13.73
CA ARG A 424 28.97 29.81 14.97
C ARG A 424 28.70 28.97 16.23
N GLY A 425 28.74 27.63 16.08
CA GLY A 425 28.67 26.64 17.15
C GLY A 425 27.41 25.81 17.16
N ALA A 426 27.53 24.57 17.65
CA ALA A 426 26.47 23.56 17.67
C ALA A 426 25.20 24.00 18.42
N ASN A 427 25.35 24.79 19.50
CA ASN A 427 24.20 25.32 20.25
C ASN A 427 23.33 26.24 19.39
N LEU A 428 23.96 27.08 18.57
CA LEU A 428 23.23 28.00 17.69
C LEU A 428 22.61 27.24 16.51
N ALA A 429 23.30 26.25 15.95
CA ALA A 429 22.78 25.36 14.94
C ALA A 429 21.52 24.63 15.43
N GLY A 430 21.57 24.05 16.63
CA GLY A 430 20.43 23.40 17.27
C GLY A 430 19.27 24.37 17.52
N ALA A 431 19.57 25.61 17.97
CA ALA A 431 18.56 26.66 18.17
C ALA A 431 17.88 27.06 16.84
N ALA A 432 18.64 27.26 15.77
CA ALA A 432 18.12 27.59 14.44
C ALA A 432 17.21 26.47 13.91
N ALA A 433 17.69 25.24 13.91
CA ALA A 433 16.92 24.07 13.48
C ALA A 433 15.63 23.89 14.28
N GLY A 434 15.72 23.89 15.61
CA GLY A 434 14.58 23.65 16.50
C GLY A 434 13.50 24.73 16.38
N ARG A 435 13.92 26.01 16.21
CA ARG A 435 12.97 27.12 16.03
C ARG A 435 12.28 27.10 14.68
N VAL A 436 13.00 26.88 13.57
CA VAL A 436 12.40 26.71 12.23
C VAL A 436 11.41 25.53 12.26
N PHE A 437 11.83 24.39 12.79
CA PHE A 437 10.97 23.21 12.90
C PHE A 437 9.70 23.48 13.72
N SER A 438 9.83 24.20 14.84
CA SER A 438 8.69 24.58 15.69
C SER A 438 7.73 25.59 15.03
N GLU A 439 8.25 26.53 14.22
CA GLU A 439 7.41 27.47 13.48
C GLU A 439 6.58 26.75 12.42
N ILE A 440 7.19 25.83 11.67
CA ILE A 440 6.50 25.03 10.66
C ILE A 440 5.52 24.01 11.31
N HIS A 441 5.85 23.49 12.49
CA HIS A 441 4.91 22.66 13.26
C HIS A 441 3.63 23.43 13.61
N GLN A 442 3.72 24.74 13.95
CA GLN A 442 2.53 25.56 14.19
C GLN A 442 1.67 25.69 12.92
N LEU A 443 2.30 25.86 11.75
CA LEU A 443 1.61 25.85 10.47
C LEU A 443 0.88 24.51 10.23
N ALA A 444 1.55 23.41 10.51
CA ALA A 444 0.97 22.08 10.33
C ALA A 444 -0.25 21.87 11.22
N VAL A 445 -0.17 22.24 12.49
CA VAL A 445 -1.30 22.14 13.44
C VAL A 445 -2.46 23.06 13.00
N ALA A 446 -2.18 24.28 12.56
CA ALA A 446 -3.19 25.18 12.01
C ALA A 446 -3.87 24.60 10.75
N SER A 447 -3.12 23.84 9.95
CA SER A 447 -3.62 23.11 8.76
C SER A 447 -4.29 21.77 9.10
N GLY A 448 -4.50 21.44 10.40
CA GLY A 448 -5.18 20.22 10.85
C GLY A 448 -4.31 18.97 10.96
N ALA A 449 -3.00 19.11 10.90
CA ALA A 449 -2.06 18.00 11.12
C ALA A 449 -1.97 17.59 12.60
N ARG A 450 -1.57 16.33 12.83
CA ARG A 450 -1.33 15.83 14.18
C ARG A 450 0.11 16.07 14.64
N SER A 451 0.27 16.54 15.87
CA SER A 451 1.60 16.77 16.47
C SER A 451 2.44 15.50 16.55
N GLU A 452 1.81 14.34 16.73
CA GLU A 452 2.46 13.03 16.79
C GLU A 452 3.18 12.69 15.47
N THR A 453 2.61 13.07 14.33
CA THR A 453 3.24 12.88 13.01
C THR A 453 4.54 13.68 12.89
N PHE A 454 4.57 14.90 13.43
CA PHE A 454 5.77 15.73 13.48
C PHE A 454 6.82 15.23 14.46
N ALA A 455 6.41 14.81 15.65
CA ALA A 455 7.31 14.27 16.67
C ALA A 455 7.85 12.88 16.30
N GLY A 456 7.13 12.17 15.41
CA GLY A 456 7.45 10.82 14.97
C GLY A 456 8.47 10.75 13.84
N LEU A 457 8.36 9.64 13.11
CA LEU A 457 9.30 9.26 12.05
C LEU A 457 9.32 10.25 10.88
N ALA A 458 8.14 10.79 10.48
CA ALA A 458 8.03 11.71 9.35
C ALA A 458 8.73 13.05 9.59
N GLY A 459 8.81 13.53 10.83
CA GLY A 459 9.41 14.81 11.21
C GLY A 459 10.75 14.63 11.91
N THR A 460 10.73 14.38 13.23
CA THR A 460 11.96 14.31 14.04
C THR A 460 12.91 13.20 13.57
N GLY A 461 12.38 12.03 13.21
CA GLY A 461 13.21 10.93 12.70
C GLY A 461 13.96 11.29 11.42
N ASP A 462 13.24 11.86 10.43
CA ASP A 462 13.86 12.30 9.16
C ASP A 462 14.80 13.51 9.35
N LEU A 463 14.52 14.41 10.30
CA LEU A 463 15.41 15.52 10.64
C LEU A 463 16.74 15.01 11.20
N VAL A 464 16.71 14.08 12.17
CA VAL A 464 17.92 13.49 12.76
C VAL A 464 18.74 12.76 11.70
N ALA A 465 18.10 11.92 10.88
CA ALA A 465 18.77 11.21 9.78
C ALA A 465 19.44 12.17 8.78
N THR A 466 18.74 13.29 8.44
CA THR A 466 19.26 14.29 7.52
C THR A 466 20.41 15.09 8.13
N ALA A 467 20.38 15.37 9.44
CA ALA A 467 21.45 16.08 10.13
C ALA A 467 22.74 15.24 10.26
N LEU A 468 22.58 13.92 10.43
CA LEU A 468 23.73 12.99 10.53
C LEU A 468 24.32 12.61 9.16
N ALA A 469 23.56 12.75 8.08
CA ALA A 469 24.01 12.35 6.75
C ALA A 469 25.03 13.36 6.16
N GLU A 470 26.28 12.93 5.99
CA GLU A 470 27.34 13.76 5.39
C GLU A 470 27.01 14.20 3.95
N GLY A 471 26.30 13.37 3.19
CA GLY A 471 25.88 13.65 1.80
C GLY A 471 24.57 14.45 1.67
N SER A 472 24.06 15.05 2.75
CA SER A 472 22.79 15.81 2.71
C SER A 472 22.91 17.10 1.89
N ARG A 473 22.15 17.17 0.78
CA ARG A 473 22.09 18.36 -0.09
C ARG A 473 21.61 19.62 0.63
N ASN A 474 20.63 19.46 1.51
CA ASN A 474 20.11 20.58 2.30
C ASN A 474 21.14 21.08 3.32
N ARG A 475 21.94 20.18 3.91
CA ARG A 475 23.08 20.54 4.76
C ARG A 475 24.12 21.32 3.96
N ARG A 476 24.54 20.78 2.79
CA ARG A 476 25.53 21.46 1.94
C ARG A 476 25.07 22.82 1.46
N ALA A 477 23.80 22.95 1.10
CA ALA A 477 23.20 24.26 0.77
C ALA A 477 23.28 25.23 1.96
N GLY A 478 22.95 24.77 3.17
CA GLY A 478 23.03 25.57 4.40
C GLY A 478 24.44 26.04 4.72
N GLU A 479 25.46 25.19 4.55
CA GLU A 479 26.89 25.57 4.71
C GLU A 479 27.26 26.76 3.79
N LEU A 480 26.86 26.66 2.51
CA LEU A 480 27.14 27.74 1.52
C LEU A 480 26.36 29.03 1.83
N VAL A 481 25.07 28.90 2.20
CA VAL A 481 24.26 30.07 2.63
C VAL A 481 24.85 30.70 3.88
N GLY A 482 25.28 29.93 4.87
CA GLY A 482 25.93 30.42 6.09
C GLY A 482 27.30 31.10 5.82
N ALA A 483 27.98 30.73 4.75
CA ALA A 483 29.19 31.38 4.25
C ALA A 483 28.89 32.63 3.40
N GLY A 484 27.64 33.01 3.21
CA GLY A 484 27.22 34.20 2.46
C GLY A 484 27.16 34.01 0.94
N VAL A 485 27.16 32.76 0.44
CA VAL A 485 26.98 32.47 -1.00
C VAL A 485 25.52 32.80 -1.37
N PRO A 486 25.29 33.62 -2.42
CA PRO A 486 23.93 33.92 -2.88
C PRO A 486 23.16 32.63 -3.28
N ALA A 487 21.87 32.54 -2.90
CA ALA A 487 21.06 31.36 -3.13
C ALA A 487 21.04 30.90 -4.61
N GLY A 488 21.02 31.81 -5.56
CA GLY A 488 21.09 31.48 -7.00
C GLY A 488 22.41 30.85 -7.46
N GLN A 489 23.49 30.93 -6.66
CA GLN A 489 24.78 30.28 -6.96
C GLN A 489 24.94 28.95 -6.19
N VAL A 490 24.15 28.76 -5.13
CA VAL A 490 24.27 27.53 -4.30
C VAL A 490 23.94 26.27 -5.10
N GLU A 491 22.87 26.28 -5.88
CA GLU A 491 22.47 25.11 -6.70
C GLU A 491 23.54 24.73 -7.74
N ALA A 492 24.16 25.75 -8.38
CA ALA A 492 25.24 25.51 -9.33
C ALA A 492 26.49 24.93 -8.65
N SER A 493 26.74 25.30 -7.37
CA SER A 493 27.90 24.85 -6.60
C SER A 493 27.80 23.42 -6.09
N ILE A 494 26.58 22.88 -5.93
CA ILE A 494 26.34 21.51 -5.43
C ILE A 494 25.98 20.51 -6.54
N ASP A 495 25.81 20.96 -7.80
CA ASP A 495 25.41 20.15 -8.98
C ASP A 495 24.17 19.25 -8.77
N GLN A 496 23.34 19.60 -7.78
CA GLN A 496 22.11 18.89 -7.42
C GLN A 496 21.09 19.86 -6.82
N THR A 497 19.81 19.53 -6.96
CA THR A 497 18.71 20.32 -6.38
C THR A 497 18.67 20.21 -4.86
N ALA A 498 18.75 21.31 -4.14
CA ALA A 498 18.47 21.42 -2.71
C ALA A 498 17.04 21.98 -2.52
N GLU A 499 16.09 21.09 -2.22
CA GLU A 499 14.66 21.47 -2.14
C GLU A 499 14.37 22.54 -1.09
N SER A 500 15.20 22.65 -0.04
CA SER A 500 15.06 23.67 0.99
C SER A 500 15.14 25.11 0.46
N LEU A 501 15.95 25.37 -0.57
CA LEU A 501 16.11 26.71 -1.14
C LEU A 501 14.80 27.25 -1.72
N ALA A 502 14.05 26.40 -2.42
CA ALA A 502 12.73 26.75 -2.95
C ALA A 502 11.61 26.65 -1.90
N THR A 503 11.76 25.76 -0.92
CA THR A 503 10.71 25.49 0.05
C THR A 503 10.64 26.54 1.17
N VAL A 504 11.77 27.08 1.63
CA VAL A 504 11.80 28.06 2.74
C VAL A 504 11.01 29.33 2.41
N PRO A 505 11.16 29.97 1.23
CA PRO A 505 10.33 31.12 0.87
C PRO A 505 8.83 30.82 0.89
N LEU A 506 8.43 29.68 0.32
CA LEU A 506 7.03 29.25 0.27
C LEU A 506 6.45 28.93 1.66
N LEU A 507 7.28 28.40 2.58
CA LEU A 507 6.90 28.20 3.98
C LEU A 507 6.73 29.54 4.71
N ALA A 508 7.61 30.51 4.47
CA ALA A 508 7.48 31.82 5.05
C ALA A 508 6.18 32.53 4.61
N ASP A 509 5.83 32.42 3.32
CA ASP A 509 4.54 32.89 2.78
C ASP A 509 3.35 32.21 3.40
N ALA A 510 3.41 30.86 3.57
CA ALA A 510 2.34 30.09 4.19
C ALA A 510 2.13 30.46 5.66
N LEU A 511 3.22 30.63 6.43
CA LEU A 511 3.20 31.08 7.82
C LEU A 511 2.57 32.47 7.94
N GLU A 512 2.90 33.37 7.02
CA GLU A 512 2.36 34.74 6.98
C GLU A 512 0.86 34.75 6.67
N ARG A 513 0.42 34.00 5.68
CA ARG A 513 -1.02 33.85 5.33
C ARG A 513 -1.86 33.31 6.49
N GLU A 514 -1.31 32.42 7.30
CA GLU A 514 -1.96 31.88 8.49
C GLU A 514 -1.80 32.78 9.74
N GLY A 515 -1.15 33.93 9.60
CA GLY A 515 -0.93 34.85 10.71
C GLY A 515 -0.03 34.29 11.82
N ILE A 516 0.84 33.33 11.50
CA ILE A 516 1.74 32.72 12.46
C ILE A 516 3.01 33.56 12.59
N ASP A 517 3.37 33.91 13.83
CA ASP A 517 4.62 34.59 14.13
C ASP A 517 5.81 33.63 13.95
N ALA A 518 6.57 33.84 12.86
CA ALA A 518 7.67 32.97 12.43
C ALA A 518 8.92 33.77 12.04
N PRO A 519 9.53 34.51 13.01
CA PRO A 519 10.64 35.40 12.72
C PRO A 519 11.89 34.67 12.22
N ILE A 520 12.11 33.40 12.61
CA ILE A 520 13.29 32.65 12.23
C ILE A 520 13.19 32.18 10.78
N THR A 521 12.03 31.63 10.39
CA THR A 521 11.79 31.19 9.01
C THR A 521 11.74 32.38 8.04
N LYS A 522 11.10 33.49 8.44
CA LYS A 522 11.08 34.75 7.66
C LYS A 522 12.47 35.36 7.51
N GLY A 523 13.24 35.39 8.59
CA GLY A 523 14.62 35.90 8.53
C GLY A 523 15.52 35.00 7.65
N LEU A 524 15.35 33.68 7.68
CA LEU A 524 16.06 32.76 6.79
C LEU A 524 15.69 33.02 5.31
N ARG A 525 14.41 33.30 5.03
CA ARG A 525 13.97 33.73 3.70
C ARG A 525 14.69 34.98 3.25
N SER A 526 14.74 36.02 4.10
CA SER A 526 15.44 37.27 3.75
C SER A 526 16.93 37.04 3.46
N VAL A 527 17.59 36.06 4.08
CA VAL A 527 18.96 35.67 3.72
C VAL A 527 18.99 35.02 2.32
N LEU A 528 18.04 34.14 1.99
CA LEU A 528 17.98 33.53 0.67
C LEU A 528 17.67 34.53 -0.45
N ASP A 529 16.83 35.52 -0.16
CA ASP A 529 16.46 36.59 -1.08
C ASP A 529 17.58 37.67 -1.21
N GLY A 530 18.65 37.60 -0.38
CA GLY A 530 19.76 38.55 -0.37
C GLY A 530 19.45 39.86 0.32
N GLU A 531 18.34 39.96 1.07
CA GLU A 531 17.89 41.16 1.80
C GLU A 531 18.57 41.31 3.17
N ALA A 532 19.04 40.18 3.74
CA ALA A 532 19.73 40.13 5.01
C ALA A 532 21.01 39.30 4.93
N SER A 533 22.01 39.64 5.77
CA SER A 533 23.18 38.79 5.92
C SER A 533 22.89 37.58 6.84
N PRO A 534 23.65 36.48 6.73
CA PRO A 534 23.55 35.38 7.67
C PRO A 534 23.73 35.80 9.14
N ASP A 535 24.62 36.75 9.42
CA ASP A 535 24.85 37.23 10.79
C ASP A 535 23.64 38.02 11.34
N GLN A 536 22.96 38.82 10.53
CA GLN A 536 21.72 39.49 10.93
C GLN A 536 20.62 38.49 11.27
N TRP A 537 20.48 37.44 10.49
CA TRP A 537 19.53 36.37 10.79
C TRP A 537 19.88 35.62 12.10
N LEU A 538 21.17 35.36 12.33
CA LEU A 538 21.61 34.70 13.54
C LEU A 538 21.38 35.51 14.81
N GLU A 539 21.37 36.86 14.74
CA GLU A 539 20.95 37.70 15.85
C GLU A 539 19.45 37.48 16.19
N ILE A 540 18.59 37.27 15.17
CA ILE A 540 17.19 36.92 15.41
C ILE A 540 17.09 35.54 16.08
N VAL A 541 17.92 34.57 15.65
CA VAL A 541 17.98 33.24 16.27
C VAL A 541 18.43 33.31 17.74
N ARG A 542 19.34 34.20 18.11
CA ARG A 542 19.81 34.40 19.50
C ARG A 542 18.79 35.11 20.38
N SER A 543 17.91 35.93 19.80
CA SER A 543 16.95 36.72 20.56
C SER A 543 15.96 35.87 21.34
N PRO A 544 15.70 36.16 22.64
CA PRO A 544 14.69 35.44 23.40
C PRO A 544 13.30 35.69 22.80
N ARG A 545 12.51 34.64 22.59
CA ARG A 545 11.10 34.81 22.25
C ARG A 545 10.37 35.45 23.43
N PRO A 546 9.56 36.53 23.22
CA PRO A 546 8.68 37.02 24.27
C PRO A 546 7.75 35.89 24.73
N ALA A 547 7.62 35.73 26.04
CA ALA A 547 6.72 34.72 26.63
C ALA A 547 5.30 34.94 26.08
N ARG A 548 4.70 33.91 25.45
CA ARG A 548 3.31 34.00 25.00
C ARG A 548 2.44 34.32 26.22
N ARG A 549 1.80 35.48 26.26
CA ARG A 549 0.71 35.75 27.22
C ARG A 549 -0.35 34.71 27.00
N ARG A 550 -0.55 33.84 27.99
CA ARG A 550 -1.74 32.97 28.02
C ARG A 550 -2.95 33.89 28.07
N THR A 551 -3.63 34.09 26.95
CA THR A 551 -5.00 34.59 26.98
C THR A 551 -5.82 33.46 27.60
N HIS A 552 -6.12 33.58 28.89
CA HIS A 552 -7.19 32.80 29.47
C HIS A 552 -8.46 33.25 28.77
N ALA A 553 -8.99 32.38 27.87
CA ALA A 553 -10.37 32.51 27.46
C ALA A 553 -11.23 32.28 28.70
N ALA A 554 -11.97 33.32 29.09
CA ALA A 554 -12.99 33.27 30.13
C ALA A 554 -14.21 32.45 29.65
#